data_505dd192e9f9e4074cc4b4d6aa7000e4
#
_entry.id   505dd192e9f9e4074cc4b4d6aa7000e4
#
_cell.length_a   1.000
_cell.length_b   1.000
_cell.length_c   1.000
_cell.angle_alpha   90.00
_cell.angle_beta   90.00
_cell.angle_gamma   90.00
#
_symmetry.space_group_name_H-M   'P 1'
#
loop_
_entity.id
_entity.type
_entity.pdbx_description
1 polymer ?
#
loop_
_entity_poly.entity_id
_entity_poly.type
_entity_poly.pdbx_seq_one_letter_code
_entity_poly.pdbx_strand_id
1 'polypeptide(L)'
;MTVDRRIIDLYDEYVHTALPRRDFLARLASIAGSSAAAMGALAFLEPNYAQGRQIEPDDKRLKTEKIEFDGPQGKIKAYVAHPRKLKSGTKLPGILVIHENRGLNEHIEDVARRAALGGYLAVAPDGLSVAGGAPADQEAARDLFAKQDPARIAGDVLAAVPWLVANPLCNGKIGVVGFCYGGGLALRAAIETEGVDAAASFYGKQLTADETKRLKVPVLLNYAGSDERINAGIADFRAALDVVGVPYSLNMYPGTQHGFHNDSSAARYNEPAAKLAWSRTMDFFDTYLKNQ
;
A
#
# COMPACT_ATOMS: atom_id res chain seq x y z
N MET A 1 -8.69 0.36 24.86
CA MET A 1 -10.11 0.01 24.57
C MET A 1 -10.09 -0.96 23.39
N THR A 2 -10.70 -2.14 23.56
CA THR A 2 -10.94 -3.04 22.42
C THR A 2 -12.22 -2.58 21.72
N VAL A 3 -12.10 -2.17 20.46
CA VAL A 3 -13.28 -1.85 19.63
C VAL A 3 -14.04 -3.13 19.34
N ASP A 4 -15.37 -3.09 19.39
CA ASP A 4 -16.22 -4.20 19.00
C ASP A 4 -15.91 -4.60 17.54
N ARG A 5 -15.64 -5.88 17.31
CA ARG A 5 -15.28 -6.40 15.99
C ARG A 5 -16.33 -6.04 14.92
N ARG A 6 -17.61 -6.07 15.27
CA ARG A 6 -18.70 -5.70 14.35
C ARG A 6 -18.59 -4.27 13.83
N ILE A 7 -18.02 -3.36 14.62
CA ILE A 7 -17.76 -1.97 14.23
C ILE A 7 -16.62 -1.91 13.21
N ILE A 8 -15.56 -2.70 13.42
CA ILE A 8 -14.41 -2.77 12.48
C ILE A 8 -14.86 -3.40 11.16
N ASP A 9 -15.60 -4.51 11.21
CA ASP A 9 -16.09 -5.20 10.02
C ASP A 9 -17.05 -4.31 9.21
N LEU A 10 -17.94 -3.57 9.88
CA LEU A 10 -18.82 -2.59 9.22
C LEU A 10 -18.05 -1.43 8.60
N TYR A 11 -16.98 -0.96 9.24
CA TYR A 11 -16.11 0.08 8.67
C TYR A 11 -15.33 -0.46 7.46
N ASP A 12 -14.85 -1.70 7.51
CA ASP A 12 -14.19 -2.33 6.36
C ASP A 12 -15.16 -2.48 5.18
N GLU A 13 -16.40 -2.91 5.42
CA GLU A 13 -17.48 -2.91 4.41
C GLU A 13 -17.66 -1.50 3.83
N TYR A 14 -17.79 -0.49 4.68
CA TYR A 14 -18.03 0.90 4.26
C TYR A 14 -16.91 1.46 3.38
N VAL A 15 -15.64 1.18 3.70
CA VAL A 15 -14.51 1.74 2.94
C VAL A 15 -14.18 0.97 1.66
N HIS A 16 -14.75 -0.24 1.48
CA HIS A 16 -14.44 -1.10 0.33
C HIS A 16 -15.63 -1.44 -0.55
N THR A 17 -16.84 -0.98 -0.19
CA THR A 17 -18.07 -1.21 -0.97
C THR A 17 -18.81 0.09 -1.27
N ALA A 18 -19.87 -0.01 -2.03
CA ALA A 18 -20.76 1.12 -2.31
C ALA A 18 -21.77 1.42 -1.18
N LEU A 19 -21.48 1.01 0.07
CA LEU A 19 -22.35 1.29 1.21
C LEU A 19 -22.47 2.81 1.42
N PRO A 20 -23.70 3.41 1.30
CA PRO A 20 -23.88 4.84 1.49
C PRO A 20 -23.53 5.27 2.92
N ARG A 21 -22.89 6.44 3.08
CA ARG A 21 -22.50 6.97 4.40
C ARG A 21 -23.68 7.01 5.38
N ARG A 22 -24.87 7.43 4.93
CA ARG A 22 -26.06 7.46 5.79
C ARG A 22 -26.39 6.11 6.38
N ASP A 23 -26.35 5.06 5.55
CA ASP A 23 -26.68 3.70 5.95
C ASP A 23 -25.60 3.11 6.83
N PHE A 24 -24.33 3.40 6.52
CA PHE A 24 -23.20 3.07 7.40
C PHE A 24 -23.37 3.70 8.79
N LEU A 25 -23.63 5.00 8.90
CA LEU A 25 -23.79 5.69 10.18
C LEU A 25 -25.00 5.17 10.97
N ALA A 26 -26.11 4.84 10.30
CA ALA A 26 -27.27 4.25 10.94
C ALA A 26 -26.96 2.86 11.53
N ARG A 27 -26.27 1.99 10.77
CA ARG A 27 -25.81 0.68 11.23
C ARG A 27 -24.79 0.80 12.37
N LEU A 28 -23.86 1.75 12.24
CA LEU A 28 -22.85 2.02 13.27
C LEU A 28 -23.49 2.48 14.57
N ALA A 29 -24.49 3.38 14.52
CA ALA A 29 -25.23 3.83 15.70
C ALA A 29 -26.01 2.68 16.37
N SER A 30 -26.57 1.76 15.58
CA SER A 30 -27.25 0.56 16.10
C SER A 30 -26.29 -0.35 16.86
N ILE A 31 -25.04 -0.54 16.37
CA ILE A 31 -24.04 -1.37 17.04
C ILE A 31 -23.47 -0.66 18.28
N ALA A 32 -23.19 0.65 18.16
CA ALA A 32 -22.58 1.45 19.22
C ALA A 32 -23.57 1.86 20.33
N GLY A 33 -24.88 1.68 20.11
CA GLY A 33 -25.94 2.02 21.06
C GLY A 33 -26.42 3.46 21.03
N SER A 34 -25.72 4.36 20.36
CA SER A 34 -26.16 5.76 20.13
C SER A 34 -25.39 6.42 18.98
N SER A 35 -25.96 7.51 18.43
CA SER A 35 -25.25 8.31 17.42
C SER A 35 -23.97 8.98 17.96
N ALA A 36 -23.96 9.39 19.21
CA ALA A 36 -22.77 9.99 19.84
C ALA A 36 -21.64 8.94 19.98
N ALA A 37 -21.96 7.71 20.41
CA ALA A 37 -21.00 6.63 20.49
C ALA A 37 -20.50 6.20 19.09
N ALA A 38 -21.37 6.20 18.09
CA ALA A 38 -21.01 5.95 16.70
C ALA A 38 -20.00 6.96 16.16
N MET A 39 -20.19 8.25 16.42
CA MET A 39 -19.24 9.29 16.01
C MET A 39 -17.88 9.16 16.73
N GLY A 40 -17.88 8.81 18.02
CA GLY A 40 -16.65 8.49 18.73
C GLY A 40 -15.91 7.28 18.19
N ALA A 41 -16.64 6.22 17.85
CA ALA A 41 -16.09 5.03 17.21
C ALA A 41 -15.53 5.35 15.82
N LEU A 42 -16.22 6.14 15.01
CA LEU A 42 -15.75 6.56 13.69
C LEU A 42 -14.45 7.35 13.78
N ALA A 43 -14.36 8.33 14.68
CA ALA A 43 -13.14 9.10 14.89
C ALA A 43 -11.92 8.25 15.30
N PHE A 44 -12.17 7.09 15.94
CA PHE A 44 -11.11 6.14 16.31
C PHE A 44 -10.75 5.19 15.15
N LEU A 45 -11.69 4.93 14.23
CA LEU A 45 -11.47 4.08 13.05
C LEU A 45 -10.78 4.82 11.91
N GLU A 46 -11.05 6.11 11.78
CA GLU A 46 -10.45 6.93 10.72
C GLU A 46 -8.94 7.12 10.95
N PRO A 47 -8.14 7.11 9.87
CA PRO A 47 -6.71 7.35 9.97
C PRO A 47 -6.38 8.73 10.54
N ASN A 48 -5.47 8.79 11.52
CA ASN A 48 -4.86 10.03 12.00
C ASN A 48 -3.37 10.03 11.61
N TYR A 49 -3.07 10.57 10.44
CA TYR A 49 -1.71 10.52 9.88
C TYR A 49 -0.66 11.26 10.71
N ALA A 50 -1.06 12.26 11.51
CA ALA A 50 -0.13 12.95 12.39
C ALA A 50 0.38 12.06 13.55
N GLN A 51 -0.40 11.05 13.96
CA GLN A 51 -0.04 10.14 15.06
C GLN A 51 0.69 8.87 14.59
N GLY A 52 0.52 8.45 13.33
CA GLY A 52 1.07 7.20 12.78
C GLY A 52 2.47 7.34 12.17
N ARG A 53 3.13 8.47 12.33
CA ARG A 53 4.42 8.73 11.72
C ARG A 53 5.56 8.05 12.49
N GLN A 54 6.40 7.28 11.80
CA GLN A 54 7.61 6.64 12.37
C GLN A 54 8.89 7.38 11.97
N ILE A 55 8.94 7.96 10.77
CA ILE A 55 10.10 8.70 10.26
C ILE A 55 9.68 10.12 9.92
N GLU A 56 10.31 11.10 10.53
CA GLU A 56 9.98 12.51 10.30
C GLU A 56 10.30 12.94 8.86
N PRO A 57 9.49 13.85 8.26
CA PRO A 57 9.72 14.33 6.90
C PRO A 57 11.08 15.02 6.70
N ASP A 58 11.62 15.60 7.79
CA ASP A 58 12.90 16.30 7.80
C ASP A 58 14.07 15.47 8.38
N ASP A 59 13.92 14.14 8.45
CA ASP A 59 14.97 13.23 8.95
C ASP A 59 16.28 13.47 8.20
N LYS A 60 17.32 13.80 8.95
CA LYS A 60 18.62 14.21 8.40
C LYS A 60 19.37 13.09 7.67
N ARG A 61 18.97 11.86 7.84
CA ARG A 61 19.52 10.68 7.13
C ARG A 61 19.01 10.57 5.71
N LEU A 62 17.90 11.25 5.40
CA LEU A 62 17.19 11.15 4.12
C LEU A 62 17.28 12.44 3.31
N LYS A 63 17.19 12.31 1.99
CA LYS A 63 16.78 13.35 1.07
C LYS A 63 15.38 13.00 0.58
N THR A 64 14.46 13.96 0.72
CA THR A 64 13.05 13.82 0.33
C THR A 64 12.67 14.96 -0.59
N GLU A 65 11.81 14.70 -1.56
CA GLU A 65 11.29 15.71 -2.47
C GLU A 65 9.91 15.34 -3.00
N LYS A 66 9.10 16.35 -3.31
CA LYS A 66 7.86 16.20 -4.08
C LYS A 66 8.17 16.54 -5.52
N ILE A 67 7.83 15.64 -6.41
CA ILE A 67 8.12 15.77 -7.84
C ILE A 67 6.82 15.61 -8.65
N GLU A 68 6.93 15.90 -9.94
CA GLU A 68 5.95 15.50 -10.95
C GLU A 68 6.67 14.81 -12.10
N PHE A 69 6.05 13.76 -12.64
CA PHE A 69 6.51 13.08 -13.84
C PHE A 69 5.34 12.85 -14.82
N ASP A 70 5.64 12.53 -16.07
CA ASP A 70 4.63 12.28 -17.08
C ASP A 70 3.97 10.91 -16.87
N GLY A 71 2.65 10.89 -16.69
CA GLY A 71 1.82 9.72 -16.71
C GLY A 71 1.02 9.61 -18.01
N PRO A 72 0.27 8.50 -18.19
CA PRO A 72 -0.50 8.26 -19.41
C PRO A 72 -1.56 9.33 -19.73
N GLN A 73 -2.07 10.04 -18.72
CA GLN A 73 -3.15 11.01 -18.88
C GLN A 73 -2.84 12.41 -18.33
N GLY A 74 -1.61 12.64 -17.85
CA GLY A 74 -1.21 13.93 -17.32
C GLY A 74 -0.03 13.82 -16.36
N LYS A 75 0.27 14.91 -15.67
CA LYS A 75 1.33 14.94 -14.67
C LYS A 75 0.91 14.19 -13.41
N ILE A 76 1.78 13.31 -12.95
CA ILE A 76 1.60 12.53 -11.73
C ILE A 76 2.49 13.12 -10.64
N LYS A 77 1.86 13.59 -9.57
CA LYS A 77 2.55 14.03 -8.36
C LYS A 77 3.07 12.82 -7.60
N ALA A 78 4.28 12.91 -7.07
CA ALA A 78 4.85 11.84 -6.29
C ALA A 78 5.76 12.35 -5.17
N TYR A 79 5.89 11.55 -4.14
CA TYR A 79 6.88 11.73 -3.08
C TYR A 79 8.06 10.81 -3.32
N VAL A 80 9.27 11.34 -3.26
CA VAL A 80 10.52 10.58 -3.42
C VAL A 80 11.34 10.68 -2.16
N ALA A 81 11.96 9.57 -1.76
CA ALA A 81 12.87 9.51 -0.63
C ALA A 81 14.06 8.59 -0.96
N HIS A 82 15.26 8.98 -0.54
CA HIS A 82 16.46 8.16 -0.63
C HIS A 82 17.48 8.55 0.46
N PRO A 83 18.48 7.70 0.77
CA PRO A 83 19.55 8.06 1.71
C PRO A 83 20.26 9.34 1.27
N ARG A 84 20.48 10.27 2.23
CA ARG A 84 21.14 11.56 1.93
C ARG A 84 22.63 11.40 1.62
N LYS A 85 23.31 10.51 2.37
CA LYS A 85 24.76 10.31 2.21
C LYS A 85 25.01 9.08 1.36
N LEU A 86 25.35 9.30 0.11
CA LEU A 86 25.75 8.25 -0.83
C LEU A 86 27.22 8.48 -1.23
N LYS A 87 27.96 7.39 -1.38
CA LYS A 87 29.31 7.46 -2.00
C LYS A 87 29.15 7.82 -3.47
N SER A 88 30.13 8.49 -4.02
CA SER A 88 30.13 8.84 -5.47
C SER A 88 29.95 7.57 -6.31
N GLY A 89 29.08 7.62 -7.29
CA GLY A 89 28.77 6.50 -8.17
C GLY A 89 27.84 5.43 -7.59
N THR A 90 27.38 5.57 -6.34
CA THR A 90 26.41 4.62 -5.76
C THR A 90 25.07 4.71 -6.49
N LYS A 91 24.56 3.57 -6.90
CA LYS A 91 23.19 3.40 -7.39
C LYS A 91 22.39 2.54 -6.41
N LEU A 92 21.11 2.82 -6.30
CA LEU A 92 20.19 2.18 -5.37
C LEU A 92 19.15 1.36 -6.13
N PRO A 93 18.69 0.23 -5.60
CA PRO A 93 17.47 -0.38 -6.13
C PRO A 93 16.27 0.55 -5.89
N GLY A 94 15.33 0.57 -6.85
CA GLY A 94 14.11 1.35 -6.76
C GLY A 94 12.99 0.61 -6.03
N ILE A 95 12.20 1.33 -5.25
CA ILE A 95 10.94 0.80 -4.66
C ILE A 95 9.79 1.72 -5.05
N LEU A 96 8.81 1.17 -5.75
CA LEU A 96 7.50 1.80 -5.93
C LEU A 96 6.63 1.47 -4.72
N VAL A 97 6.17 2.49 -4.00
CA VAL A 97 5.26 2.37 -2.84
C VAL A 97 3.86 2.79 -3.27
N ILE A 98 2.92 1.85 -3.27
CA ILE A 98 1.54 2.08 -3.75
C ILE A 98 0.58 2.26 -2.57
N HIS A 99 -0.11 3.40 -2.58
CA HIS A 99 -1.08 3.80 -1.56
C HIS A 99 -2.34 2.92 -1.51
N GLU A 100 -3.12 3.08 -0.44
CA GLU A 100 -4.46 2.51 -0.28
C GLU A 100 -5.49 3.26 -1.15
N ASN A 101 -6.77 3.15 -0.85
CA ASN A 101 -7.89 3.74 -1.61
C ASN A 101 -8.18 5.23 -1.29
N ARG A 102 -7.15 6.02 -0.96
CA ARG A 102 -7.27 7.46 -0.65
C ARG A 102 -6.22 8.33 -1.35
N GLY A 103 -5.48 7.77 -2.32
CA GLY A 103 -4.36 8.47 -2.93
C GLY A 103 -3.15 8.58 -1.99
N LEU A 104 -2.18 9.39 -2.38
CA LEU A 104 -0.98 9.64 -1.61
C LEU A 104 -1.30 10.44 -0.35
N ASN A 105 -0.82 9.98 0.80
CA ASN A 105 -1.01 10.60 2.10
C ASN A 105 0.26 10.47 2.97
N GLU A 106 0.27 11.11 4.13
CA GLU A 106 1.45 11.15 5.01
C GLU A 106 1.93 9.77 5.48
N HIS A 107 1.02 8.79 5.66
CA HIS A 107 1.41 7.42 6.00
C HIS A 107 2.22 6.77 4.86
N ILE A 108 1.78 6.91 3.63
CA ILE A 108 2.49 6.35 2.46
C ILE A 108 3.82 7.08 2.21
N GLU A 109 3.86 8.41 2.41
CA GLU A 109 5.12 9.16 2.39
C GLU A 109 6.09 8.64 3.49
N ASP A 110 5.57 8.29 4.67
CA ASP A 110 6.37 7.70 5.75
C ASP A 110 6.88 6.30 5.39
N VAL A 111 6.05 5.45 4.76
CA VAL A 111 6.48 4.14 4.25
C VAL A 111 7.61 4.30 3.21
N ALA A 112 7.52 5.29 2.32
CA ALA A 112 8.60 5.58 1.38
C ALA A 112 9.90 5.99 2.10
N ARG A 113 9.82 6.79 3.19
CA ARG A 113 10.97 7.12 4.03
C ARG A 113 11.55 5.88 4.74
N ARG A 114 10.70 4.97 5.23
CA ARG A 114 11.16 3.68 5.81
C ARG A 114 11.93 2.85 4.79
N ALA A 115 11.44 2.73 3.55
CA ALA A 115 12.15 2.06 2.47
C ALA A 115 13.49 2.75 2.15
N ALA A 116 13.51 4.08 2.11
CA ALA A 116 14.72 4.86 1.89
C ALA A 116 15.78 4.65 2.99
N LEU A 117 15.39 4.53 4.27
CA LEU A 117 16.29 4.15 5.35
C LEU A 117 16.85 2.73 5.19
N GLY A 118 16.11 1.85 4.53
CA GLY A 118 16.58 0.52 4.11
C GLY A 118 17.58 0.57 2.95
N GLY A 119 17.92 1.74 2.41
CA GLY A 119 18.90 1.89 1.34
C GLY A 119 18.32 1.83 -0.08
N TYR A 120 17.07 2.21 -0.25
CA TYR A 120 16.38 2.23 -1.54
C TYR A 120 16.12 3.65 -2.04
N LEU A 121 15.95 3.79 -3.37
CA LEU A 121 15.31 4.95 -3.99
C LEU A 121 13.80 4.65 -4.00
N ALA A 122 13.04 5.24 -3.08
CA ALA A 122 11.61 5.01 -2.96
C ALA A 122 10.81 6.12 -3.64
N VAL A 123 9.78 5.75 -4.41
CA VAL A 123 8.81 6.67 -5.01
C VAL A 123 7.40 6.25 -4.65
N ALA A 124 6.59 7.21 -4.21
CA ALA A 124 5.18 7.04 -3.90
C ALA A 124 4.34 8.00 -4.76
N PRO A 125 3.78 7.55 -5.89
CA PRO A 125 2.93 8.38 -6.74
C PRO A 125 1.55 8.56 -6.13
N ASP A 126 0.90 9.67 -6.48
CA ASP A 126 -0.51 9.92 -6.17
C ASP A 126 -1.40 9.55 -7.35
N GLY A 127 -2.10 8.44 -7.27
CA GLY A 127 -3.06 7.98 -8.28
C GLY A 127 -4.26 8.90 -8.48
N LEU A 128 -4.43 9.92 -7.65
CA LEU A 128 -5.45 10.96 -7.79
C LEU A 128 -4.92 12.24 -8.45
N SER A 129 -3.65 12.26 -8.90
CA SER A 129 -3.00 13.47 -9.45
C SER A 129 -3.80 14.14 -10.56
N VAL A 130 -4.30 13.37 -11.53
CA VAL A 130 -5.08 13.89 -12.66
C VAL A 130 -6.48 14.38 -12.23
N ALA A 131 -6.97 13.95 -11.08
CA ALA A 131 -8.21 14.42 -10.48
C ALA A 131 -7.99 15.63 -9.51
N GLY A 132 -6.79 16.21 -9.51
CA GLY A 132 -6.42 17.36 -8.65
C GLY A 132 -5.48 17.00 -7.51
N GLY A 133 -5.27 15.71 -7.25
CA GLY A 133 -4.50 15.17 -6.13
C GLY A 133 -5.38 14.69 -4.97
N ALA A 134 -4.76 13.92 -4.06
CA ALA A 134 -5.45 13.41 -2.89
C ALA A 134 -5.87 14.54 -1.95
N PRO A 135 -7.17 14.71 -1.65
CA PRO A 135 -7.64 15.65 -0.63
C PRO A 135 -7.07 15.33 0.76
N ALA A 136 -6.88 16.36 1.58
CA ALA A 136 -6.49 16.18 2.99
C ALA A 136 -7.59 15.51 3.83
N ASP A 137 -8.85 15.78 3.50
CA ASP A 137 -10.00 15.11 4.12
C ASP A 137 -10.12 13.67 3.65
N GLN A 138 -10.16 12.73 4.59
CA GLN A 138 -10.08 11.30 4.34
C GLN A 138 -11.29 10.74 3.62
N GLU A 139 -12.47 11.30 3.90
CA GLU A 139 -13.70 10.88 3.26
C GLU A 139 -13.78 11.43 1.83
N ALA A 140 -13.45 12.71 1.64
CA ALA A 140 -13.35 13.31 0.32
C ALA A 140 -12.32 12.58 -0.55
N ALA A 141 -11.18 12.16 0.00
CA ALA A 141 -10.16 11.39 -0.71
C ALA A 141 -10.69 10.02 -1.15
N ARG A 142 -11.38 9.28 -0.26
CA ARG A 142 -12.02 8.01 -0.58
C ARG A 142 -13.10 8.17 -1.65
N ASP A 143 -13.96 9.18 -1.50
CA ASP A 143 -15.05 9.43 -2.45
C ASP A 143 -14.53 9.87 -3.82
N LEU A 144 -13.44 10.65 -3.85
CA LEU A 144 -12.76 11.00 -5.09
C LEU A 144 -12.16 9.76 -5.75
N PHE A 145 -11.50 8.91 -4.97
CA PHE A 145 -10.91 7.67 -5.46
C PHE A 145 -11.95 6.71 -6.04
N ALA A 146 -13.07 6.53 -5.35
CA ALA A 146 -14.16 5.65 -5.78
C ALA A 146 -14.84 6.11 -7.09
N LYS A 147 -14.72 7.38 -7.44
CA LYS A 147 -15.26 7.96 -8.68
C LYS A 147 -14.32 7.81 -9.88
N GLN A 148 -13.06 7.42 -9.65
CA GLN A 148 -12.09 7.29 -10.74
C GLN A 148 -12.20 5.93 -11.40
N ASP A 149 -11.79 5.86 -12.67
CA ASP A 149 -11.57 4.61 -13.37
C ASP A 149 -10.37 3.87 -12.75
N PRO A 150 -10.55 2.64 -12.23
CA PRO A 150 -9.46 1.86 -11.64
C PRO A 150 -8.30 1.60 -12.61
N ALA A 151 -8.58 1.42 -13.91
CA ALA A 151 -7.55 1.20 -14.92
C ALA A 151 -6.69 2.45 -15.13
N ARG A 152 -7.32 3.64 -15.06
CA ARG A 152 -6.61 4.91 -15.13
C ARG A 152 -5.69 5.10 -13.92
N ILE A 153 -6.22 4.93 -12.70
CA ILE A 153 -5.40 5.02 -11.49
C ILE A 153 -4.21 4.06 -11.58
N ALA A 154 -4.45 2.82 -11.99
CA ALA A 154 -3.39 1.83 -12.14
C ALA A 154 -2.31 2.31 -13.13
N GLY A 155 -2.70 2.78 -14.32
CA GLY A 155 -1.77 3.30 -15.33
C GLY A 155 -0.94 4.47 -14.81
N ASP A 156 -1.58 5.43 -14.14
CA ASP A 156 -0.92 6.61 -13.57
C ASP A 156 0.10 6.22 -12.48
N VAL A 157 -0.26 5.30 -11.58
CA VAL A 157 0.63 4.81 -10.51
C VAL A 157 1.80 4.00 -11.09
N LEU A 158 1.54 3.11 -12.04
CA LEU A 158 2.56 2.23 -12.61
C LEU A 158 3.54 2.97 -13.54
N ALA A 159 3.20 4.18 -14.02
CA ALA A 159 4.13 5.06 -14.74
C ALA A 159 5.37 5.46 -13.90
N ALA A 160 5.33 5.26 -12.59
CA ALA A 160 6.50 5.42 -11.73
C ALA A 160 7.59 4.36 -11.97
N VAL A 161 7.27 3.19 -12.54
CA VAL A 161 8.29 2.15 -12.82
C VAL A 161 9.27 2.61 -13.90
N PRO A 162 8.85 3.02 -15.11
CA PRO A 162 9.78 3.57 -16.11
C PRO A 162 10.49 4.83 -15.61
N TRP A 163 9.86 5.67 -14.78
CA TRP A 163 10.54 6.80 -14.16
C TRP A 163 11.68 6.34 -13.23
N LEU A 164 11.47 5.30 -12.40
CA LEU A 164 12.53 4.71 -11.56
C LEU A 164 13.67 4.14 -12.40
N VAL A 165 13.36 3.37 -13.44
CA VAL A 165 14.36 2.76 -14.34
C VAL A 165 15.23 3.84 -15.00
N ALA A 166 14.63 4.95 -15.40
CA ALA A 166 15.34 6.08 -16.03
C ALA A 166 16.09 6.97 -15.02
N ASN A 167 15.84 6.84 -13.71
CA ASN A 167 16.46 7.68 -12.70
C ASN A 167 17.97 7.38 -12.56
N PRO A 168 18.86 8.39 -12.63
CA PRO A 168 20.31 8.19 -12.55
C PRO A 168 20.78 7.51 -11.25
N LEU A 169 20.03 7.65 -10.15
CA LEU A 169 20.33 6.99 -8.88
C LEU A 169 19.89 5.53 -8.86
N CYS A 170 19.05 5.09 -9.80
CA CYS A 170 18.57 3.72 -9.81
C CYS A 170 19.60 2.77 -10.43
N ASN A 171 19.72 1.57 -9.86
CA ASN A 171 20.58 0.50 -10.41
C ASN A 171 19.84 -0.35 -11.47
N GLY A 172 18.58 -0.04 -11.75
CA GLY A 172 17.71 -0.76 -12.70
C GLY A 172 16.91 -1.92 -12.08
N LYS A 173 17.12 -2.25 -10.80
CA LYS A 173 16.33 -3.24 -10.06
C LYS A 173 15.15 -2.60 -9.35
N ILE A 174 13.94 -3.04 -9.62
CA ILE A 174 12.71 -2.42 -9.13
C ILE A 174 11.87 -3.41 -8.32
N GLY A 175 11.61 -3.06 -7.07
CA GLY A 175 10.59 -3.67 -6.24
C GLY A 175 9.31 -2.84 -6.19
N VAL A 176 8.19 -3.51 -6.02
CA VAL A 176 6.89 -2.86 -5.84
C VAL A 176 6.29 -3.32 -4.52
N VAL A 177 5.92 -2.39 -3.65
CA VAL A 177 5.15 -2.70 -2.43
C VAL A 177 3.87 -1.90 -2.43
N GLY A 178 2.77 -2.55 -2.05
CA GLY A 178 1.47 -1.87 -2.00
C GLY A 178 0.58 -2.37 -0.86
N PHE A 179 -0.37 -1.52 -0.49
CA PHE A 179 -1.23 -1.69 0.67
C PHE A 179 -2.70 -1.66 0.24
N CYS A 180 -3.54 -2.60 0.68
CA CYS A 180 -4.95 -2.68 0.33
C CYS A 180 -5.16 -2.71 -1.20
N TYR A 181 -5.77 -1.68 -1.80
CA TYR A 181 -5.83 -1.48 -3.25
C TYR A 181 -4.44 -1.60 -3.88
N GLY A 182 -3.46 -0.90 -3.32
CA GLY A 182 -2.07 -0.95 -3.77
C GLY A 182 -1.44 -2.33 -3.65
N GLY A 183 -1.86 -3.15 -2.68
CA GLY A 183 -1.40 -4.54 -2.55
C GLY A 183 -1.83 -5.40 -3.74
N GLY A 184 -3.08 -5.26 -4.18
CA GLY A 184 -3.54 -5.90 -5.41
C GLY A 184 -2.85 -5.35 -6.66
N LEU A 185 -2.63 -4.03 -6.71
CA LEU A 185 -1.93 -3.39 -7.83
C LEU A 185 -0.45 -3.77 -7.88
N ALA A 186 0.21 -4.02 -6.75
CA ALA A 186 1.60 -4.53 -6.73
C ALA A 186 1.71 -5.90 -7.40
N LEU A 187 0.75 -6.80 -7.17
CA LEU A 187 0.70 -8.09 -7.86
C LEU A 187 0.42 -7.94 -9.36
N ARG A 188 -0.45 -7.00 -9.74
CA ARG A 188 -0.69 -6.68 -11.15
C ARG A 188 0.54 -6.07 -11.81
N ALA A 189 1.27 -5.21 -11.13
CA ALA A 189 2.53 -4.66 -11.61
C ALA A 189 3.52 -5.77 -11.99
N ALA A 190 3.60 -6.83 -11.18
CA ALA A 190 4.47 -7.97 -11.42
C ALA A 190 4.14 -8.78 -12.69
N ILE A 191 2.94 -8.63 -13.26
CA ILE A 191 2.50 -9.31 -14.49
C ILE A 191 2.27 -8.37 -15.68
N GLU A 192 2.09 -7.07 -15.46
CA GLU A 192 1.69 -6.11 -16.48
C GLU A 192 2.78 -5.07 -16.79
N THR A 193 3.77 -4.90 -15.89
CA THR A 193 4.76 -3.82 -16.01
C THR A 193 6.17 -4.38 -16.21
N GLU A 194 6.76 -4.08 -17.34
CA GLU A 194 8.15 -4.42 -17.61
C GLU A 194 9.11 -3.68 -16.66
N GLY A 195 10.17 -4.37 -16.23
CA GLY A 195 11.17 -3.79 -15.33
C GLY A 195 10.89 -3.99 -13.84
N VAL A 196 9.78 -4.64 -13.46
CA VAL A 196 9.55 -5.08 -12.07
C VAL A 196 10.30 -6.38 -11.82
N ASP A 197 11.14 -6.42 -10.76
CA ASP A 197 11.94 -7.60 -10.37
C ASP A 197 11.36 -8.35 -9.16
N ALA A 198 10.56 -7.69 -8.31
CA ALA A 198 9.94 -8.31 -7.13
C ALA A 198 8.70 -7.53 -6.68
N ALA A 199 7.69 -8.20 -6.10
CA ALA A 199 6.50 -7.52 -5.59
C ALA A 199 6.10 -8.00 -4.20
N ALA A 200 5.72 -7.06 -3.33
CA ALA A 200 5.20 -7.31 -1.99
C ALA A 200 3.78 -6.75 -1.83
N SER A 201 2.85 -7.58 -1.42
CA SER A 201 1.45 -7.23 -1.23
C SER A 201 1.08 -7.28 0.25
N PHE A 202 0.50 -6.19 0.76
CA PHE A 202 -0.11 -6.14 2.08
C PHE A 202 -1.63 -6.13 1.93
N TYR A 203 -2.28 -7.16 2.45
CA TYR A 203 -3.75 -7.33 2.46
C TYR A 203 -4.43 -6.91 1.15
N GLY A 204 -3.77 -7.21 0.03
CA GLY A 204 -4.24 -6.92 -1.32
C GLY A 204 -5.07 -8.06 -1.91
N LYS A 205 -5.93 -7.71 -2.87
CA LYS A 205 -6.68 -8.68 -3.66
C LYS A 205 -5.70 -9.54 -4.48
N GLN A 206 -5.94 -10.84 -4.52
CA GLN A 206 -5.16 -11.80 -5.28
C GLN A 206 -5.37 -11.65 -6.79
N LEU A 207 -4.39 -12.14 -7.56
CA LEU A 207 -4.56 -12.42 -8.98
C LEU A 207 -5.51 -13.63 -9.16
N THR A 208 -6.24 -13.65 -10.25
CA THR A 208 -6.96 -14.85 -10.69
C THR A 208 -5.97 -15.95 -11.09
N ALA A 209 -6.44 -17.19 -11.20
CA ALA A 209 -5.60 -18.31 -11.64
C ALA A 209 -4.99 -18.05 -13.03
N ASP A 210 -5.74 -17.43 -13.95
CA ASP A 210 -5.25 -17.11 -15.29
C ASP A 210 -4.24 -15.96 -15.29
N GLU A 211 -4.45 -14.92 -14.50
CA GLU A 211 -3.49 -13.84 -14.32
C GLU A 211 -2.19 -14.36 -13.68
N THR A 212 -2.29 -15.27 -12.72
CA THR A 212 -1.13 -15.84 -12.01
C THR A 212 -0.18 -16.58 -12.97
N LYS A 213 -0.67 -17.19 -14.05
CA LYS A 213 0.16 -17.83 -15.10
C LYS A 213 1.15 -16.87 -15.77
N ARG A 214 0.89 -15.55 -15.69
CA ARG A 214 1.76 -14.52 -16.27
C ARG A 214 2.86 -14.07 -15.32
N LEU A 215 2.81 -14.50 -14.05
CA LEU A 215 3.77 -14.10 -13.03
C LEU A 215 5.15 -14.72 -13.32
N LYS A 216 6.20 -13.88 -13.31
CA LYS A 216 7.58 -14.29 -13.64
C LYS A 216 8.59 -13.88 -12.57
N VAL A 217 8.14 -13.11 -11.59
CA VAL A 217 8.99 -12.54 -10.53
C VAL A 217 8.55 -13.01 -9.16
N PRO A 218 9.45 -13.04 -8.17
CA PRO A 218 9.12 -13.44 -6.81
C PRO A 218 8.08 -12.50 -6.18
N VAL A 219 7.22 -13.06 -5.32
CA VAL A 219 6.20 -12.30 -4.61
C VAL A 219 6.18 -12.61 -3.10
N LEU A 220 6.00 -11.56 -2.31
CA LEU A 220 5.77 -11.65 -0.86
C LEU A 220 4.34 -11.22 -0.55
N LEU A 221 3.62 -12.06 0.18
CA LEU A 221 2.20 -11.90 0.48
C LEU A 221 2.02 -11.80 2.00
N ASN A 222 1.48 -10.66 2.46
CA ASN A 222 1.21 -10.37 3.86
C ASN A 222 -0.28 -10.19 4.09
N TYR A 223 -0.97 -11.16 4.69
CA TYR A 223 -2.41 -11.16 4.90
C TYR A 223 -2.78 -11.05 6.38
N ALA A 224 -3.83 -10.31 6.67
CA ALA A 224 -4.41 -10.23 8.00
C ALA A 224 -5.17 -11.51 8.35
N GLY A 225 -5.06 -11.98 9.61
CA GLY A 225 -5.72 -13.20 10.03
C GLY A 225 -7.24 -13.13 10.07
N SER A 226 -7.81 -11.92 10.22
CA SER A 226 -9.24 -11.68 10.33
C SER A 226 -9.76 -10.75 9.21
N ASP A 227 -9.46 -11.06 7.97
CA ASP A 227 -9.90 -10.34 6.77
C ASP A 227 -10.61 -11.32 5.82
N GLU A 228 -11.85 -11.65 6.14
CA GLU A 228 -12.60 -12.69 5.42
C GLU A 228 -12.74 -12.37 3.93
N ARG A 229 -12.95 -11.09 3.59
CA ARG A 229 -13.13 -10.61 2.22
C ARG A 229 -11.90 -10.88 1.34
N ILE A 230 -10.71 -10.59 1.85
CA ILE A 230 -9.46 -10.85 1.14
C ILE A 230 -9.05 -12.31 1.24
N ASN A 231 -9.19 -12.91 2.42
CA ASN A 231 -8.69 -14.26 2.67
C ASN A 231 -9.44 -15.35 1.88
N ALA A 232 -10.67 -15.08 1.44
CA ALA A 232 -11.48 -16.01 0.64
C ALA A 232 -10.77 -16.47 -0.65
N GLY A 233 -9.91 -15.62 -1.26
CA GLY A 233 -9.20 -15.95 -2.50
C GLY A 233 -7.81 -16.58 -2.30
N ILE A 234 -7.32 -16.71 -1.07
CA ILE A 234 -5.93 -17.13 -0.81
C ILE A 234 -5.66 -18.57 -1.24
N ALA A 235 -6.61 -19.48 -0.99
CA ALA A 235 -6.42 -20.91 -1.30
C ALA A 235 -6.23 -21.13 -2.81
N ASP A 236 -7.08 -20.52 -3.64
CA ASP A 236 -7.01 -20.62 -5.10
C ASP A 236 -5.76 -19.95 -5.65
N PHE A 237 -5.42 -18.79 -5.10
CA PHE A 237 -4.19 -18.07 -5.51
C PHE A 237 -2.93 -18.86 -5.16
N ARG A 238 -2.86 -19.46 -3.96
CA ARG A 238 -1.76 -20.31 -3.56
C ARG A 238 -1.61 -21.52 -4.51
N ALA A 239 -2.72 -22.20 -4.82
CA ALA A 239 -2.70 -23.32 -5.75
C ALA A 239 -2.18 -22.89 -7.14
N ALA A 240 -2.56 -21.71 -7.62
CA ALA A 240 -2.06 -21.16 -8.87
C ALA A 240 -0.57 -20.83 -8.82
N LEU A 241 -0.06 -20.27 -7.71
CA LEU A 241 1.37 -20.01 -7.49
C LEU A 241 2.20 -21.29 -7.47
N ASP A 242 1.70 -22.35 -6.81
CA ASP A 242 2.36 -23.65 -6.76
C ASP A 242 2.52 -24.27 -8.16
N VAL A 243 1.53 -24.03 -9.07
CA VAL A 243 1.58 -24.48 -10.48
C VAL A 243 2.59 -23.66 -11.29
N VAL A 244 2.65 -22.34 -11.08
CA VAL A 244 3.57 -21.45 -11.84
C VAL A 244 5.02 -21.65 -11.40
N GLY A 245 5.25 -21.98 -10.12
CA GLY A 245 6.57 -22.31 -9.60
C GLY A 245 7.51 -21.10 -9.38
N VAL A 246 6.98 -19.87 -9.41
CA VAL A 246 7.78 -18.70 -9.02
C VAL A 246 8.04 -18.70 -7.51
N PRO A 247 9.18 -18.17 -7.03
CA PRO A 247 9.41 -18.03 -5.61
C PRO A 247 8.33 -17.16 -4.97
N TYR A 248 7.70 -17.65 -3.90
CA TYR A 248 6.78 -16.83 -3.12
C TYR A 248 6.85 -17.13 -1.62
N SER A 249 6.47 -16.16 -0.82
CA SER A 249 6.24 -16.31 0.61
C SER A 249 4.87 -15.78 0.97
N LEU A 250 4.06 -16.60 1.67
CA LEU A 250 2.73 -16.24 2.13
C LEU A 250 2.72 -16.23 3.66
N ASN A 251 2.45 -15.07 4.24
CA ASN A 251 2.41 -14.84 5.68
C ASN A 251 1.01 -14.45 6.12
N MET A 252 0.45 -15.21 7.04
CA MET A 252 -0.78 -14.85 7.76
C MET A 252 -0.40 -14.29 9.12
N TYR A 253 -1.01 -13.17 9.52
CA TYR A 253 -0.78 -12.54 10.82
C TYR A 253 -2.01 -12.72 11.71
N PRO A 254 -2.02 -13.73 12.63
CA PRO A 254 -3.16 -14.01 13.48
C PRO A 254 -3.56 -12.81 14.34
N GLY A 255 -4.87 -12.64 14.56
CA GLY A 255 -5.39 -11.56 15.41
C GLY A 255 -5.32 -10.16 14.81
N THR A 256 -4.93 -10.02 13.53
CA THR A 256 -4.89 -8.74 12.84
C THR A 256 -6.10 -8.54 11.93
N GLN A 257 -6.45 -7.28 11.68
CA GLN A 257 -7.53 -6.84 10.80
C GLN A 257 -6.96 -6.30 9.48
N HIS A 258 -7.80 -6.13 8.46
CA HIS A 258 -7.44 -5.40 7.24
C HIS A 258 -6.83 -4.04 7.57
N GLY A 259 -5.70 -3.70 6.96
CA GLY A 259 -4.98 -2.45 7.25
C GLY A 259 -4.08 -2.52 8.50
N PHE A 260 -3.72 -3.69 9.00
CA PHE A 260 -2.94 -3.86 10.23
C PHE A 260 -1.56 -3.16 10.22
N HIS A 261 -1.03 -2.85 9.06
CA HIS A 261 0.25 -2.14 8.92
C HIS A 261 0.09 -0.61 9.02
N ASN A 262 -1.12 -0.09 8.84
CA ASN A 262 -1.37 1.35 8.83
C ASN A 262 -1.43 1.91 10.25
N ASP A 263 -0.31 2.46 10.71
CA ASP A 263 -0.09 3.02 12.05
C ASP A 263 -0.87 4.33 12.30
N SER A 264 -1.43 4.94 11.27
CA SER A 264 -2.38 6.05 11.43
C SER A 264 -3.79 5.61 11.85
N SER A 265 -4.11 4.32 11.77
CA SER A 265 -5.43 3.76 12.12
C SER A 265 -5.36 2.99 13.43
N ALA A 266 -5.50 3.67 14.56
CA ALA A 266 -5.36 3.10 15.90
C ALA A 266 -6.21 1.86 16.17
N ALA A 267 -7.41 1.78 15.56
CA ALA A 267 -8.32 0.65 15.72
C ALA A 267 -7.86 -0.65 15.05
N ARG A 268 -7.03 -0.55 14.00
CA ARG A 268 -6.62 -1.69 13.16
C ARG A 268 -5.14 -1.96 13.21
N TYR A 269 -4.34 -0.99 13.58
CA TYR A 269 -2.88 -1.13 13.67
C TYR A 269 -2.49 -2.21 14.67
N ASN A 270 -1.62 -3.11 14.23
CA ASN A 270 -1.02 -4.11 15.10
C ASN A 270 0.50 -4.00 14.99
N GLU A 271 1.10 -3.30 15.93
CA GLU A 271 2.52 -2.94 15.90
C GLU A 271 3.45 -4.17 15.76
N PRO A 272 3.30 -5.28 16.52
CA PRO A 272 4.16 -6.44 16.35
C PRO A 272 4.05 -7.06 14.96
N ALA A 273 2.83 -7.21 14.44
CA ALA A 273 2.59 -7.76 13.11
C ALA A 273 3.11 -6.83 12.00
N ALA A 274 2.87 -5.53 12.13
CA ALA A 274 3.34 -4.52 11.18
C ALA A 274 4.87 -4.50 11.08
N LYS A 275 5.57 -4.48 12.23
CA LYS A 275 7.03 -4.53 12.28
C LYS A 275 7.58 -5.82 11.67
N LEU A 276 7.00 -6.97 12.01
CA LEU A 276 7.43 -8.25 11.45
C LEU A 276 7.19 -8.32 9.94
N ALA A 277 6.02 -7.88 9.47
CA ALA A 277 5.71 -7.86 8.04
C ALA A 277 6.64 -6.91 7.27
N TRP A 278 6.95 -5.75 7.84
CA TRP A 278 7.87 -4.80 7.23
C TRP A 278 9.31 -5.32 7.19
N SER A 279 9.80 -5.93 8.28
CA SER A 279 11.13 -6.59 8.29
C SER A 279 11.22 -7.65 7.18
N ARG A 280 10.24 -8.56 7.10
CA ARG A 280 10.19 -9.57 6.04
C ARG A 280 10.17 -8.96 4.63
N THR A 281 9.52 -7.81 4.47
CA THR A 281 9.46 -7.11 3.19
C THR A 281 10.83 -6.53 2.81
N MET A 282 11.56 -5.97 3.75
CA MET A 282 12.91 -5.48 3.51
C MET A 282 13.89 -6.62 3.22
N ASP A 283 13.85 -7.71 3.99
CA ASP A 283 14.67 -8.90 3.76
C ASP A 283 14.40 -9.53 2.37
N PHE A 284 13.12 -9.55 1.98
CA PHE A 284 12.71 -10.02 0.65
C PHE A 284 13.30 -9.12 -0.45
N PHE A 285 13.15 -7.81 -0.34
CA PHE A 285 13.72 -6.90 -1.33
C PHE A 285 15.25 -6.90 -1.32
N ASP A 286 15.90 -7.04 -0.17
CA ASP A 286 17.35 -7.18 -0.09
C ASP A 286 17.82 -8.41 -0.87
N THR A 287 17.11 -9.54 -0.76
CA THR A 287 17.42 -10.77 -1.47
C THR A 287 17.34 -10.62 -2.99
N TYR A 288 16.29 -9.98 -3.50
CA TYR A 288 16.03 -9.95 -4.94
C TYR A 288 16.51 -8.68 -5.66
N LEU A 289 16.84 -7.61 -4.94
CA LEU A 289 17.21 -6.34 -5.54
C LEU A 289 18.65 -5.89 -5.23
N LYS A 290 19.25 -6.37 -4.12
CA LYS A 290 20.61 -5.98 -3.72
C LYS A 290 21.65 -7.06 -3.94
N ASN A 291 21.28 -8.35 -3.78
CA ASN A 291 22.22 -9.46 -3.78
C ASN A 291 22.36 -10.15 -5.15
N GLN A 292 22.12 -9.43 -6.25
CA GLN A 292 22.26 -9.94 -7.62
C GLN A 292 23.35 -9.21 -8.40
#